data_4e38f63817c00f03aa271f3e11069ee3
#
_entry.id   4e38f63817c00f03aa271f3e11069ee3
#
_cell.length_a   1.000
_cell.length_b   1.000
_cell.length_c   1.000
_cell.angle_alpha   90.00
_cell.angle_beta   90.00
_cell.angle_gamma   90.00
#
_symmetry.space_group_name_H-M   'P 1'
#
loop_
_entity.id
_entity.type
_entity.pdbx_description
1 polymer ?
#
loop_
_entity_poly.entity_id
_entity_poly.type
_entity_poly.pdbx_seq_one_letter_code
_entity_poly.pdbx_strand_id
1 'polypeptide(L)'
;MAKVLFIVSGATYWVLKDGTRYATGYWAEEFANPYKILTEAGHEVVVATPNGVTPNVDMMSLRPEMVGGNDSALELEAIIRSAEVMRRPLQLSDVRLEDYDAVYLPGGHGPMADLAWDADAGRLLTQQLASGNPLFIVCHAPASMLATRIHGESPFKGFHVTCFTNDEEEGVGLASRAPWLLETDVREKVGVNFSRGPIWEPYMVEDRNLITGQNPASAAVLGNRMLEILK
;
A
#
# COMPACT_ATOMS: atom_id res chain seq x y z
N MET A 1 17.10 11.80 11.54
CA MET A 1 17.04 11.12 10.23
C MET A 1 16.57 9.71 10.49
N ALA A 2 15.37 9.38 10.06
CA ALA A 2 14.79 8.04 10.21
C ALA A 2 14.94 7.26 8.90
N LYS A 3 14.85 5.93 8.97
CA LYS A 3 14.90 5.01 7.84
C LYS A 3 13.55 4.29 7.71
N VAL A 4 12.89 4.46 6.58
CA VAL A 4 11.55 3.93 6.33
C VAL A 4 11.59 2.85 5.25
N LEU A 5 11.00 1.71 5.56
CA LEU A 5 10.83 0.61 4.60
C LEU A 5 9.52 0.79 3.83
N PHE A 6 9.61 0.86 2.50
CA PHE A 6 8.45 0.76 1.62
C PHE A 6 8.33 -0.66 1.09
N ILE A 7 7.28 -1.37 1.44
CA ILE A 7 6.94 -2.69 0.88
C ILE A 7 6.01 -2.46 -0.30
N VAL A 8 6.51 -2.72 -1.50
CA VAL A 8 5.80 -2.44 -2.76
C VAL A 8 5.50 -3.74 -3.49
N SER A 9 4.29 -3.84 -4.06
CA SER A 9 3.92 -4.98 -4.90
C SER A 9 4.85 -5.10 -6.12
N GLY A 10 5.25 -6.32 -6.44
CA GLY A 10 5.99 -6.66 -7.65
C GLY A 10 5.09 -7.14 -8.80
N ALA A 11 3.76 -7.21 -8.57
CA ALA A 11 2.82 -7.69 -9.57
C ALA A 11 2.70 -6.74 -10.77
N THR A 12 2.53 -7.30 -11.95
CA THR A 12 2.31 -6.57 -13.20
C THR A 12 0.90 -6.75 -13.75
N TYR A 13 0.14 -7.67 -13.19
CA TYR A 13 -1.26 -7.92 -13.53
C TYR A 13 -1.99 -8.61 -12.38
N TRP A 14 -3.30 -8.43 -12.34
CA TRP A 14 -4.23 -9.17 -11.50
C TRP A 14 -5.13 -10.05 -12.36
N VAL A 15 -5.34 -11.31 -11.97
CA VAL A 15 -6.21 -12.24 -12.70
C VAL A 15 -7.65 -12.06 -12.24
N LEU A 16 -8.52 -11.65 -13.14
CA LEU A 16 -9.95 -11.44 -12.86
C LEU A 16 -10.75 -12.75 -12.97
N LYS A 17 -12.03 -12.73 -12.54
CA LYS A 17 -12.94 -13.91 -12.55
C LYS A 17 -13.05 -14.59 -13.92
N ASP A 18 -12.99 -13.82 -14.98
CA ASP A 18 -13.08 -14.31 -16.37
C ASP A 18 -11.74 -14.82 -16.93
N GLY A 19 -10.70 -14.85 -16.10
CA GLY A 19 -9.34 -15.23 -16.49
C GLY A 19 -8.56 -14.11 -17.19
N THR A 20 -9.14 -12.94 -17.38
CA THR A 20 -8.44 -11.78 -17.95
C THR A 20 -7.31 -11.33 -17.04
N ARG A 21 -6.15 -11.05 -17.62
CA ARG A 21 -5.03 -10.38 -16.93
C ARG A 21 -5.25 -8.88 -16.99
N TYR A 22 -5.68 -8.30 -15.89
CA TYR A 22 -5.80 -6.86 -15.73
C TYR A 22 -4.43 -6.29 -15.40
N ALA A 23 -3.86 -5.51 -16.34
CA ALA A 23 -2.55 -4.87 -16.13
C ALA A 23 -2.63 -3.89 -14.96
N THR A 24 -1.70 -3.98 -14.02
CA THR A 24 -1.66 -3.16 -12.81
C THR A 24 -0.24 -3.09 -12.24
N GLY A 25 -0.11 -2.54 -11.06
CA GLY A 25 1.12 -2.38 -10.30
C GLY A 25 0.83 -1.61 -9.02
N TYR A 26 1.83 -0.83 -8.53
CA TYR A 26 1.58 0.15 -7.49
C TYR A 26 0.99 1.44 -8.08
N TRP A 27 0.20 2.17 -7.28
CA TRP A 27 -0.38 3.46 -7.68
C TRP A 27 0.65 4.58 -7.53
N ALA A 28 0.81 5.41 -8.57
CA ALA A 28 1.88 6.41 -8.67
C ALA A 28 1.92 7.39 -7.50
N GLU A 29 0.77 8.03 -7.18
CA GLU A 29 0.67 9.01 -6.08
C GLU A 29 0.98 8.40 -4.72
N GLU A 30 0.60 7.15 -4.51
CA GLU A 30 0.79 6.47 -3.24
C GLU A 30 2.25 6.12 -2.95
N PHE A 31 3.04 5.96 -3.98
CA PHE A 31 4.49 5.89 -3.83
C PHE A 31 5.12 7.29 -3.82
N ALA A 32 4.83 8.11 -4.82
CA ALA A 32 5.58 9.34 -5.09
C ALA A 32 5.39 10.41 -4.00
N ASN A 33 4.16 10.62 -3.51
CA ASN A 33 3.89 11.66 -2.52
C ASN A 33 4.57 11.38 -1.18
N PRO A 34 4.42 10.21 -0.53
CA PRO A 34 5.15 9.91 0.70
C PRO A 34 6.66 9.84 0.50
N TYR A 35 7.13 9.31 -0.63
CA TYR A 35 8.55 9.27 -0.96
C TYR A 35 9.16 10.67 -1.01
N LYS A 36 8.53 11.62 -1.73
CA LYS A 36 8.95 13.01 -1.82
C LYS A 36 8.95 13.68 -0.45
N ILE A 37 7.84 13.57 0.30
CA ILE A 37 7.69 14.17 1.64
C ILE A 37 8.83 13.74 2.57
N LEU A 38 9.14 12.45 2.60
CA LEU A 38 10.16 11.89 3.51
C LEU A 38 11.57 12.27 3.06
N THR A 39 11.88 12.16 1.77
CA THR A 39 13.21 12.44 1.25
C THR A 39 13.57 13.93 1.29
N GLU A 40 12.61 14.82 1.03
CA GLU A 40 12.77 16.27 1.22
C GLU A 40 13.01 16.66 2.69
N ALA A 41 12.48 15.89 3.63
CA ALA A 41 12.74 16.05 5.06
C ALA A 41 14.04 15.40 5.53
N GLY A 42 14.79 14.76 4.63
CA GLY A 42 16.09 14.15 4.93
C GLY A 42 15.99 12.74 5.53
N HIS A 43 14.84 12.05 5.41
CA HIS A 43 14.71 10.65 5.79
C HIS A 43 15.19 9.72 4.67
N GLU A 44 15.67 8.53 5.05
CA GLU A 44 16.06 7.48 4.11
C GLU A 44 14.84 6.60 3.80
N VAL A 45 14.60 6.33 2.51
CA VAL A 45 13.60 5.36 2.07
C VAL A 45 14.30 4.17 1.43
N VAL A 46 13.90 2.98 1.82
CA VAL A 46 14.33 1.71 1.21
C VAL A 46 13.10 0.99 0.67
N VAL A 47 13.23 0.40 -0.50
CA VAL A 47 12.15 -0.37 -1.13
C VAL A 47 12.46 -1.86 -1.05
N ALA A 48 11.43 -2.65 -0.69
CA ALA A 48 11.46 -4.10 -0.79
C ALA A 48 10.22 -4.61 -1.54
N THR A 49 10.38 -5.67 -2.30
CA THR A 49 9.32 -6.29 -3.09
C THR A 49 9.36 -7.82 -2.95
N PRO A 50 8.29 -8.54 -3.22
CA PRO A 50 8.35 -9.98 -3.40
C PRO A 50 9.44 -10.37 -4.41
N ASN A 51 10.33 -11.27 -4.01
CA ASN A 51 11.48 -11.74 -4.81
C ASN A 51 12.47 -10.65 -5.31
N GLY A 52 12.44 -9.42 -4.77
CA GLY A 52 13.34 -8.34 -5.16
C GLY A 52 13.15 -7.85 -6.60
N VAL A 53 11.96 -8.05 -7.18
CA VAL A 53 11.67 -7.60 -8.56
C VAL A 53 11.43 -6.09 -8.58
N THR A 54 11.88 -5.42 -9.64
CA THR A 54 11.55 -4.01 -9.88
C THR A 54 10.03 -3.85 -9.96
N PRO A 55 9.42 -3.03 -9.09
CA PRO A 55 7.97 -2.86 -9.08
C PRO A 55 7.48 -2.13 -10.33
N ASN A 56 6.29 -2.50 -10.79
CA ASN A 56 5.64 -1.88 -11.94
C ASN A 56 4.64 -0.81 -11.47
N VAL A 57 4.68 0.37 -12.08
CA VAL A 57 3.66 1.39 -11.85
C VAL A 57 2.37 1.04 -12.60
N ASP A 58 1.23 1.21 -11.98
CA ASP A 58 -0.05 1.16 -12.68
C ASP A 58 -0.18 2.38 -13.61
N MET A 59 -0.18 2.14 -14.91
CA MET A 59 -0.20 3.23 -15.91
C MET A 59 -1.49 4.06 -15.88
N MET A 60 -2.58 3.55 -15.29
CA MET A 60 -3.79 4.33 -15.06
C MET A 60 -3.53 5.48 -14.09
N SER A 61 -2.67 5.27 -13.09
CA SER A 61 -2.33 6.25 -12.06
C SER A 61 -1.44 7.40 -12.54
N LEU A 62 -0.98 7.34 -13.79
CA LEU A 62 -0.22 8.43 -14.44
C LEU A 62 -1.05 9.19 -15.48
N ARG A 63 -2.32 8.83 -15.65
CA ARG A 63 -3.19 9.56 -16.58
C ARG A 63 -3.59 10.91 -16.01
N PRO A 64 -3.50 12.00 -16.79
CA PRO A 64 -3.83 13.34 -16.32
C PRO A 64 -5.22 13.48 -15.67
N GLU A 65 -6.21 12.77 -16.21
CA GLU A 65 -7.57 12.77 -15.68
C GLU A 65 -7.69 12.13 -14.28
N MET A 66 -6.73 11.29 -13.90
CA MET A 66 -6.71 10.60 -12.60
C MET A 66 -5.99 11.41 -11.52
N VAL A 67 -5.10 12.33 -11.92
CA VAL A 67 -4.17 13.01 -10.99
C VAL A 67 -4.29 14.54 -11.02
N GLY A 68 -5.37 15.05 -11.58
CA GLY A 68 -5.66 16.50 -11.57
C GLY A 68 -4.98 17.30 -12.68
N GLY A 69 -4.41 16.65 -13.70
CA GLY A 69 -3.90 17.30 -14.91
C GLY A 69 -2.51 16.87 -15.35
N ASN A 70 -2.06 17.42 -16.47
CA ASN A 70 -0.79 17.08 -17.10
C ASN A 70 0.42 17.40 -16.19
N ASP A 71 0.40 18.54 -15.52
CA ASP A 71 1.55 18.95 -14.69
C ASP A 71 1.76 17.99 -13.51
N SER A 72 0.67 17.57 -12.88
CA SER A 72 0.73 16.57 -11.80
C SER A 72 1.22 15.23 -12.31
N ALA A 73 0.76 14.78 -13.48
CA ALA A 73 1.22 13.52 -14.07
C ALA A 73 2.72 13.56 -14.37
N LEU A 74 3.22 14.65 -14.95
CA LEU A 74 4.65 14.84 -15.23
C LEU A 74 5.49 14.90 -13.95
N GLU A 75 4.99 15.55 -12.90
CA GLU A 75 5.67 15.58 -11.60
C GLU A 75 5.80 14.17 -11.00
N LEU A 76 4.72 13.39 -10.98
CA LEU A 76 4.74 12.01 -10.50
C LEU A 76 5.72 11.14 -11.29
N GLU A 77 5.70 11.23 -12.62
CA GLU A 77 6.66 10.52 -13.47
C GLU A 77 8.12 10.92 -13.15
N ALA A 78 8.38 12.21 -12.94
CA ALA A 78 9.72 12.69 -12.60
C ALA A 78 10.21 12.15 -11.27
N ILE A 79 9.35 12.14 -10.22
CA ILE A 79 9.67 11.58 -8.91
C ILE A 79 9.98 10.08 -9.03
N ILE A 80 9.09 9.30 -9.67
CA ILE A 80 9.26 7.86 -9.84
C ILE A 80 10.54 7.54 -10.61
N ARG A 81 10.82 8.28 -11.68
CA ARG A 81 12.03 8.09 -12.49
C ARG A 81 13.31 8.40 -11.73
N SER A 82 13.28 9.37 -10.84
CA SER A 82 14.43 9.76 -10.01
C SER A 82 14.65 8.84 -8.81
N ALA A 83 13.66 8.05 -8.43
CA ALA A 83 13.71 7.15 -7.27
C ALA A 83 14.56 5.90 -7.57
N GLU A 84 15.88 6.02 -7.42
CA GLU A 84 16.84 4.91 -7.63
C GLU A 84 16.51 3.67 -6.79
N VAL A 85 15.90 3.85 -5.61
CA VAL A 85 15.48 2.78 -4.71
C VAL A 85 14.51 1.79 -5.37
N MET A 86 13.75 2.23 -6.38
CA MET A 86 12.80 1.39 -7.14
C MET A 86 13.51 0.44 -8.13
N ARG A 87 14.75 0.74 -8.51
CA ARG A 87 15.49 -0.05 -9.51
C ARG A 87 16.20 -1.26 -8.92
N ARG A 88 16.45 -1.24 -7.61
CA ARG A 88 17.16 -2.31 -6.90
C ARG A 88 16.51 -2.56 -5.54
N PRO A 89 15.24 -3.01 -5.54
CA PRO A 89 14.56 -3.31 -4.30
C PRO A 89 15.19 -4.52 -3.61
N LEU A 90 15.07 -4.56 -2.28
CA LEU A 90 15.42 -5.76 -1.51
C LEU A 90 14.37 -6.85 -1.74
N GLN A 91 14.74 -8.11 -1.52
CA GLN A 91 13.76 -9.18 -1.36
C GLN A 91 13.10 -9.05 0.01
N LEU A 92 11.79 -9.32 0.12
CA LEU A 92 11.10 -9.31 1.41
C LEU A 92 11.69 -10.33 2.40
N SER A 93 12.21 -11.47 1.90
CA SER A 93 12.88 -12.48 2.73
C SER A 93 14.15 -11.97 3.42
N ASP A 94 14.83 -10.98 2.83
CA ASP A 94 16.11 -10.45 3.31
C ASP A 94 15.93 -9.24 4.25
N VAL A 95 14.68 -8.77 4.40
CA VAL A 95 14.36 -7.61 5.24
C VAL A 95 14.49 -7.95 6.72
N ARG A 96 15.20 -7.08 7.44
CA ARG A 96 15.35 -7.07 8.89
C ARG A 96 14.67 -5.82 9.43
N LEU A 97 13.55 -5.96 10.11
CA LEU A 97 12.73 -4.82 10.57
C LEU A 97 13.43 -3.94 11.60
N GLU A 98 14.37 -4.49 12.35
CA GLU A 98 15.19 -3.74 13.30
C GLU A 98 16.05 -2.63 12.67
N ASP A 99 16.20 -2.67 11.35
CA ASP A 99 16.95 -1.66 10.60
C ASP A 99 16.08 -0.44 10.20
N TYR A 100 14.77 -0.44 10.53
CA TYR A 100 13.79 0.55 10.08
C TYR A 100 12.97 1.15 11.22
N ASP A 101 12.73 2.44 11.16
CA ASP A 101 11.92 3.18 12.14
C ASP A 101 10.41 3.09 11.84
N ALA A 102 10.03 2.88 10.59
CA ALA A 102 8.65 2.70 10.16
C ALA A 102 8.55 1.83 8.91
N VAL A 103 7.35 1.28 8.67
CA VAL A 103 7.00 0.55 7.43
C VAL A 103 5.81 1.22 6.76
N TYR A 104 5.88 1.36 5.43
CA TYR A 104 4.83 1.91 4.59
C TYR A 104 4.53 0.99 3.40
N LEU A 105 3.24 0.78 3.09
CA LEU A 105 2.78 -0.01 1.95
C LEU A 105 1.88 0.84 1.05
N PRO A 106 2.34 1.24 -0.15
CA PRO A 106 1.47 1.80 -1.19
C PRO A 106 0.58 0.71 -1.80
N GLY A 107 -0.59 1.11 -2.28
CA GLY A 107 -1.52 0.20 -2.93
C GLY A 107 -1.42 0.23 -4.47
N GLY A 108 -2.53 0.45 -5.15
CA GLY A 108 -2.81 -0.02 -6.50
C GLY A 108 -3.31 -1.45 -6.41
N HIS A 109 -3.80 -2.04 -7.52
CA HIS A 109 -4.32 -3.42 -7.47
C HIS A 109 -3.22 -4.50 -7.39
N GLY A 110 -1.94 -4.13 -7.52
CA GLY A 110 -0.83 -5.08 -7.37
C GLY A 110 -0.86 -5.91 -6.08
N PRO A 111 -1.04 -5.32 -4.89
CA PRO A 111 -1.16 -6.03 -3.63
C PRO A 111 -2.24 -7.11 -3.59
N MET A 112 -3.32 -6.96 -4.38
CA MET A 112 -4.38 -7.97 -4.51
C MET A 112 -3.88 -9.25 -5.22
N ALA A 113 -2.85 -9.12 -6.06
CA ALA A 113 -2.30 -10.22 -6.83
C ALA A 113 -1.17 -10.96 -6.09
N ASP A 114 -0.32 -10.26 -5.35
CA ASP A 114 0.87 -10.84 -4.72
C ASP A 114 0.90 -10.70 -3.19
N LEU A 115 0.90 -9.49 -2.63
CA LEU A 115 1.10 -9.26 -1.19
C LEU A 115 0.04 -9.91 -0.31
N ALA A 116 -1.17 -10.11 -0.82
CA ALA A 116 -2.25 -10.81 -0.13
C ALA A 116 -1.91 -12.26 0.24
N TRP A 117 -0.93 -12.87 -0.46
CA TRP A 117 -0.57 -14.27 -0.37
C TRP A 117 0.91 -14.50 -0.08
N ASP A 118 1.72 -13.43 0.00
CA ASP A 118 3.16 -13.51 0.21
C ASP A 118 3.47 -13.75 1.71
N ALA A 119 4.13 -14.88 1.98
CA ALA A 119 4.43 -15.29 3.35
C ALA A 119 5.42 -14.35 4.06
N ASP A 120 6.37 -13.77 3.33
CA ASP A 120 7.33 -12.82 3.90
C ASP A 120 6.66 -11.48 4.20
N ALA A 121 5.75 -10.99 3.33
CA ALA A 121 4.91 -9.84 3.64
C ALA A 121 4.10 -10.08 4.92
N GLY A 122 3.43 -11.24 5.03
CA GLY A 122 2.68 -11.63 6.24
C GLY A 122 3.54 -11.66 7.50
N ARG A 123 4.75 -12.23 7.41
CA ARG A 123 5.73 -12.26 8.51
C ARG A 123 6.13 -10.85 8.93
N LEU A 124 6.53 -10.00 7.96
CA LEU A 124 6.99 -8.63 8.22
C LEU A 124 5.87 -7.78 8.84
N LEU A 125 4.65 -7.84 8.32
CA LEU A 125 3.52 -7.10 8.88
C LEU A 125 3.21 -7.54 10.32
N THR A 126 3.22 -8.85 10.59
CA THR A 126 3.01 -9.40 11.93
C THR A 126 4.06 -8.90 12.91
N GLN A 127 5.33 -8.94 12.50
CA GLN A 127 6.45 -8.47 13.33
C GLN A 127 6.39 -6.95 13.56
N GLN A 128 6.09 -6.16 12.51
CA GLN A 128 5.97 -4.71 12.61
C GLN A 128 4.83 -4.30 13.54
N LEU A 129 3.68 -4.96 13.42
CA LEU A 129 2.56 -4.71 14.33
C LEU A 129 2.91 -5.01 15.79
N ALA A 130 3.61 -6.12 16.03
CA ALA A 130 4.01 -6.56 17.37
C ALA A 130 5.13 -5.69 17.98
N SER A 131 5.99 -5.07 17.16
CA SER A 131 7.07 -4.20 17.64
C SER A 131 6.58 -2.90 18.25
N GLY A 132 5.38 -2.45 17.91
CA GLY A 132 4.86 -1.13 18.28
C GLY A 132 5.39 0.01 17.39
N ASN A 133 6.32 -0.25 16.48
CA ASN A 133 6.78 0.74 15.52
C ASN A 133 5.71 1.04 14.45
N PRO A 134 5.66 2.27 13.91
CA PRO A 134 4.62 2.70 13.00
C PRO A 134 4.51 1.83 11.74
N LEU A 135 3.28 1.46 11.40
CA LEU A 135 2.91 0.71 10.19
C LEU A 135 1.83 1.49 9.43
N PHE A 136 2.17 1.90 8.21
CA PHE A 136 1.28 2.67 7.34
C PHE A 136 0.88 1.83 6.13
N ILE A 137 -0.41 1.75 5.84
CA ILE A 137 -0.94 0.95 4.74
C ILE A 137 -2.07 1.71 4.03
N VAL A 138 -2.04 1.83 2.69
CA VAL A 138 -3.03 2.62 1.97
C VAL A 138 -3.72 1.86 0.83
N CYS A 139 -4.96 2.25 0.52
CA CYS A 139 -5.72 1.84 -0.68
C CYS A 139 -5.95 0.32 -0.70
N HIS A 140 -5.33 -0.41 -1.67
CA HIS A 140 -5.43 -1.88 -1.74
C HIS A 140 -4.32 -2.62 -0.98
N ALA A 141 -3.33 -1.91 -0.43
CA ALA A 141 -2.27 -2.56 0.33
C ALA A 141 -2.75 -3.33 1.59
N PRO A 142 -3.90 -3.00 2.25
CA PRO A 142 -4.48 -3.84 3.31
C PRO A 142 -4.80 -5.28 2.89
N ALA A 143 -4.79 -5.61 1.58
CA ALA A 143 -4.80 -6.98 1.10
C ALA A 143 -3.72 -7.85 1.75
N SER A 144 -2.54 -7.26 2.02
CA SER A 144 -1.42 -7.94 2.69
C SER A 144 -1.75 -8.44 4.10
N MET A 145 -2.79 -7.90 4.76
CA MET A 145 -3.26 -8.42 6.04
C MET A 145 -3.79 -9.86 5.92
N LEU A 146 -4.25 -10.30 4.74
CA LEU A 146 -4.68 -11.68 4.51
C LEU A 146 -3.52 -12.66 4.64
N ALA A 147 -2.30 -12.27 4.24
CA ALA A 147 -1.08 -13.07 4.36
C ALA A 147 -0.62 -13.29 5.81
N THR A 148 -1.14 -12.49 6.77
CA THR A 148 -0.80 -12.62 8.20
C THR A 148 -1.61 -13.70 8.92
N ARG A 149 -2.58 -14.32 8.24
CA ARG A 149 -3.52 -15.26 8.87
C ARG A 149 -2.86 -16.62 9.12
N ILE A 150 -2.81 -17.02 10.39
CA ILE A 150 -2.34 -18.32 10.82
C ILE A 150 -3.54 -19.07 11.43
N HIS A 151 -3.84 -20.26 10.93
CA HIS A 151 -5.01 -21.05 11.32
C HIS A 151 -6.35 -20.28 11.24
N GLY A 152 -6.44 -19.34 10.30
CA GLY A 152 -7.63 -18.51 10.08
C GLY A 152 -7.69 -17.22 10.89
N GLU A 153 -6.79 -17.00 11.84
CA GLU A 153 -6.72 -15.77 12.65
C GLU A 153 -5.61 -14.84 12.20
N SER A 154 -5.87 -13.53 12.27
CA SER A 154 -4.92 -12.46 11.96
C SER A 154 -4.61 -11.64 13.20
N PRO A 155 -3.36 -11.16 13.38
CA PRO A 155 -3.01 -10.21 14.44
C PRO A 155 -3.71 -8.86 14.28
N PHE A 156 -4.25 -8.55 13.11
CA PHE A 156 -5.04 -7.34 12.86
C PHE A 156 -6.49 -7.43 13.30
N LYS A 157 -6.96 -8.59 13.77
CA LYS A 157 -8.33 -8.77 14.26
C LYS A 157 -8.68 -7.74 15.34
N GLY A 158 -9.80 -7.03 15.13
CA GLY A 158 -10.30 -6.01 16.04
C GLY A 158 -9.60 -4.64 15.95
N PHE A 159 -8.60 -4.47 15.09
CA PHE A 159 -8.06 -3.14 14.79
C PHE A 159 -9.05 -2.30 14.00
N HIS A 160 -9.08 -0.99 14.24
CA HIS A 160 -9.80 -0.05 13.40
C HIS A 160 -9.00 0.21 12.13
N VAL A 161 -9.63 0.00 10.97
CA VAL A 161 -8.96 0.01 9.66
C VAL A 161 -9.86 0.66 8.61
N THR A 162 -9.24 1.34 7.67
CA THR A 162 -9.85 1.69 6.39
C THR A 162 -9.04 1.09 5.23
N CYS A 163 -9.66 0.94 4.08
CA CYS A 163 -9.02 0.50 2.84
C CYS A 163 -9.86 0.97 1.65
N PHE A 164 -9.41 0.70 0.43
CA PHE A 164 -10.19 0.93 -0.78
C PHE A 164 -11.53 0.20 -0.67
N THR A 165 -12.62 0.96 -0.87
CA THR A 165 -13.98 0.49 -0.56
C THR A 165 -14.60 -0.28 -1.71
N ASN A 166 -15.63 -1.08 -1.43
CA ASN A 166 -16.41 -1.74 -2.48
C ASN A 166 -17.08 -0.73 -3.41
N ASP A 167 -17.53 0.43 -2.89
CA ASP A 167 -18.13 1.49 -3.70
C ASP A 167 -17.10 2.15 -4.64
N GLU A 168 -15.87 2.32 -4.17
CA GLU A 168 -14.75 2.80 -5.01
C GLU A 168 -14.38 1.74 -6.07
N GLU A 169 -14.39 0.44 -5.72
CA GLU A 169 -14.15 -0.65 -6.66
C GLU A 169 -15.24 -0.74 -7.74
N GLU A 170 -16.49 -0.44 -7.39
CA GLU A 170 -17.57 -0.26 -8.37
C GLU A 170 -17.30 0.95 -9.27
N GLY A 171 -16.83 2.05 -8.68
CA GLY A 171 -16.49 3.29 -9.40
C GLY A 171 -15.40 3.10 -10.46
N VAL A 172 -14.40 2.24 -10.21
CA VAL A 172 -13.38 1.87 -11.22
C VAL A 172 -13.84 0.75 -12.16
N GLY A 173 -15.04 0.20 -11.97
CA GLY A 173 -15.64 -0.80 -12.85
C GLY A 173 -15.07 -2.22 -12.70
N LEU A 174 -14.39 -2.52 -11.59
CA LEU A 174 -13.78 -3.83 -11.36
C LEU A 174 -14.54 -4.71 -10.37
N ALA A 175 -15.45 -4.18 -9.55
CA ALA A 175 -16.13 -4.93 -8.49
C ALA A 175 -16.81 -6.22 -8.98
N SER A 176 -17.51 -6.18 -10.12
CA SER A 176 -18.17 -7.35 -10.70
C SER A 176 -17.20 -8.38 -11.27
N ARG A 177 -15.99 -7.96 -11.67
CA ARG A 177 -14.96 -8.77 -12.31
C ARG A 177 -13.88 -9.26 -11.33
N ALA A 178 -13.72 -8.58 -10.21
CA ALA A 178 -12.74 -8.92 -9.17
C ALA A 178 -13.02 -10.32 -8.61
N PRO A 179 -12.01 -11.21 -8.46
CA PRO A 179 -12.21 -12.54 -7.87
C PRO A 179 -12.61 -12.46 -6.40
N TRP A 180 -12.26 -11.39 -5.74
CA TRP A 180 -12.62 -11.05 -4.36
C TRP A 180 -12.54 -9.53 -4.18
N LEU A 181 -13.22 -9.00 -3.15
CA LEU A 181 -13.29 -7.57 -2.85
C LEU A 181 -12.55 -7.28 -1.55
N LEU A 182 -11.67 -6.28 -1.58
CA LEU A 182 -10.78 -5.96 -0.46
C LEU A 182 -11.54 -5.65 0.82
N GLU A 183 -12.45 -4.67 0.79
CA GLU A 183 -13.24 -4.29 1.98
C GLU A 183 -13.95 -5.51 2.57
N THR A 184 -14.58 -6.33 1.72
CA THR A 184 -15.28 -7.54 2.16
C THR A 184 -14.32 -8.50 2.87
N ASP A 185 -13.20 -8.85 2.24
CA ASP A 185 -12.28 -9.85 2.77
C ASP A 185 -11.52 -9.37 4.01
N VAL A 186 -11.17 -8.09 4.09
CA VAL A 186 -10.54 -7.51 5.29
C VAL A 186 -11.51 -7.52 6.48
N ARG A 187 -12.78 -7.22 6.26
CA ARG A 187 -13.83 -7.30 7.31
C ARG A 187 -14.10 -8.73 7.75
N GLU A 188 -14.30 -9.63 6.80
CA GLU A 188 -14.79 -10.99 7.08
C GLU A 188 -13.69 -11.97 7.44
N LYS A 189 -12.53 -11.88 6.74
CA LYS A 189 -11.45 -12.85 6.90
C LYS A 189 -10.35 -12.40 7.86
N VAL A 190 -10.06 -11.09 7.89
CA VAL A 190 -9.10 -10.52 8.86
C VAL A 190 -9.79 -10.18 10.17
N GLY A 191 -11.05 -9.74 10.12
CA GLY A 191 -11.87 -9.45 11.28
C GLY A 191 -11.61 -8.07 11.90
N VAL A 192 -11.31 -7.07 11.07
CA VAL A 192 -11.07 -5.69 11.50
C VAL A 192 -12.39 -4.94 11.80
N ASN A 193 -12.29 -3.88 12.58
CA ASN A 193 -13.34 -2.86 12.73
C ASN A 193 -13.19 -1.85 11.60
N PHE A 194 -13.93 -2.04 10.52
CA PHE A 194 -13.82 -1.21 9.34
C PHE A 194 -14.61 0.09 9.45
N SER A 195 -14.02 1.19 8.97
CA SER A 195 -14.70 2.46 8.77
C SER A 195 -14.27 3.11 7.45
N ARG A 196 -15.11 3.97 6.89
CA ARG A 196 -14.84 4.67 5.65
C ARG A 196 -15.32 6.12 5.69
N GLY A 197 -14.64 6.99 4.96
CA GLY A 197 -15.09 8.32 4.58
C GLY A 197 -15.84 8.31 3.23
N PRO A 198 -16.14 9.50 2.69
CA PRO A 198 -16.67 9.63 1.33
C PRO A 198 -15.69 9.02 0.31
N ILE A 199 -16.24 8.46 -0.78
CA ILE A 199 -15.44 7.92 -1.88
C ILE A 199 -14.57 9.01 -2.52
N TRP A 200 -13.33 8.66 -2.88
CA TRP A 200 -12.34 9.54 -3.52
C TRP A 200 -11.86 10.73 -2.67
N GLU A 201 -12.36 10.88 -1.44
CA GLU A 201 -11.87 11.87 -0.48
C GLU A 201 -10.78 11.28 0.42
N PRO A 202 -9.84 12.11 0.92
CA PRO A 202 -8.85 11.63 1.87
C PRO A 202 -9.52 11.13 3.16
N TYR A 203 -9.23 9.91 3.55
CA TYR A 203 -9.69 9.35 4.81
C TYR A 203 -8.60 8.48 5.43
N MET A 204 -8.29 8.73 6.69
CA MET A 204 -7.24 8.03 7.45
C MET A 204 -7.81 7.53 8.77
N VAL A 205 -7.41 6.33 9.16
CA VAL A 205 -7.70 5.72 10.46
C VAL A 205 -6.40 5.39 11.15
N GLU A 206 -6.28 5.76 12.42
CA GLU A 206 -5.15 5.44 13.27
C GLU A 206 -5.63 4.62 14.47
N ASP A 207 -5.06 3.44 14.67
CA ASP A 207 -5.30 2.59 15.84
C ASP A 207 -3.98 1.99 16.32
N ARG A 208 -3.55 2.42 17.51
CA ARG A 208 -2.25 2.06 18.08
C ARG A 208 -1.10 2.45 17.14
N ASN A 209 -0.28 1.51 16.69
CA ASN A 209 0.80 1.77 15.75
C ASN A 209 0.42 1.53 14.27
N LEU A 210 -0.85 1.21 13.99
CA LEU A 210 -1.36 1.01 12.63
C LEU A 210 -2.06 2.28 12.13
N ILE A 211 -1.63 2.77 10.98
CA ILE A 211 -2.22 3.92 10.30
C ILE A 211 -2.64 3.48 8.89
N THR A 212 -3.93 3.58 8.57
CA THR A 212 -4.46 3.16 7.28
C THR A 212 -5.11 4.32 6.54
N GLY A 213 -4.96 4.35 5.21
CA GLY A 213 -5.59 5.30 4.30
C GLY A 213 -6.50 4.61 3.30
N GLN A 214 -7.63 5.25 2.97
CA GLN A 214 -8.68 4.61 2.18
C GLN A 214 -8.30 4.44 0.69
N ASN A 215 -7.66 5.44 0.09
CA ASN A 215 -7.56 5.60 -1.36
C ASN A 215 -6.34 6.45 -1.74
N PRO A 216 -6.06 6.69 -3.04
CA PRO A 216 -4.94 7.52 -3.47
C PRO A 216 -4.92 8.93 -2.87
N ALA A 217 -6.07 9.57 -2.68
CA ALA A 217 -6.15 10.89 -2.07
C ALA A 217 -5.63 10.91 -0.61
N SER A 218 -5.60 9.76 0.06
CA SER A 218 -5.07 9.62 1.42
C SER A 218 -3.54 9.55 1.48
N ALA A 219 -2.84 9.35 0.35
CA ALA A 219 -1.40 9.09 0.33
C ALA A 219 -0.57 10.24 0.93
N ALA A 220 -0.85 11.49 0.53
CA ALA A 220 -0.16 12.66 1.07
C ALA A 220 -0.46 12.87 2.56
N VAL A 221 -1.69 12.56 3.01
CA VAL A 221 -2.08 12.64 4.43
C VAL A 221 -1.26 11.65 5.26
N LEU A 222 -1.10 10.40 4.78
CA LEU A 222 -0.26 9.40 5.43
C LEU A 222 1.21 9.81 5.45
N GLY A 223 1.73 10.35 4.34
CA GLY A 223 3.10 10.84 4.25
C GLY A 223 3.40 11.94 5.27
N ASN A 224 2.51 12.92 5.41
CA ASN A 224 2.63 13.98 6.40
C ASN A 224 2.52 13.43 7.83
N ARG A 225 1.59 12.50 8.10
CA ARG A 225 1.46 11.86 9.41
C ARG A 225 2.72 11.06 9.77
N MET A 226 3.30 10.36 8.80
CA MET A 226 4.58 9.66 8.98
C MET A 226 5.70 10.64 9.35
N LEU A 227 5.80 11.77 8.63
CA LEU A 227 6.76 12.82 8.95
C LEU A 227 6.59 13.39 10.36
N GLU A 228 5.34 13.54 10.84
CA GLU A 228 5.07 13.99 12.22
C GLU A 228 5.55 12.99 13.27
N ILE A 229 5.36 11.71 13.02
CA ILE A 229 5.74 10.64 13.97
C ILE A 229 7.26 10.43 14.00
N LEU A 230 7.96 10.63 12.87
CA LEU A 230 9.40 10.41 12.73
C LEU A 230 10.29 11.61 13.09
N LYS A 231 9.71 12.67 13.62
CA LYS A 231 10.45 13.87 14.06
C LYS A 231 11.37 13.64 15.24
#